data_fb9e3274c12cf558f05814eb906cc02e
#
_entry.id   fb9e3274c12cf558f05814eb906cc02e
#
_cell.length_a   1.000
_cell.length_b   1.000
_cell.length_c   1.000
_cell.angle_alpha   90.00
_cell.angle_beta   90.00
_cell.angle_gamma   90.00
#
_symmetry.space_group_name_H-M   'P 1'
#
loop_
_entity.id
_entity.type
_entity.pdbx_description
1 polymer ?
#
loop_
_entity_poly.entity_id
_entity_poly.type
_entity_poly.pdbx_seq_one_letter_code
_entity_poly.pdbx_strand_id
1 'polypeptide(L)'
;MIKTFGQNTETVSAVISFFTPSGNLINSYERAWQGWELNLECIVFTFESGSIVFPYRLFSNESKYGTGIKLFDYYNRDGYPAIYDYSFFSKEEKELIKSLYGYAVFSPHLLKVFSYAKTKTVSLHNFKPDTEYLLYVGSDGEIKFIKGSL
;
A
#
# COMPACT_ATOMS: atom_id res chain seq x y z
N MET A 1 -5.43 -4.40 2.07
CA MET A 1 -5.66 -5.86 2.19
C MET A 1 -5.41 -6.53 0.86
N ILE A 2 -4.76 -7.66 0.88
CA ILE A 2 -4.60 -8.52 -0.30
C ILE A 2 -5.23 -9.86 0.01
N LYS A 3 -6.14 -10.31 -0.85
CA LYS A 3 -6.75 -11.63 -0.76
C LYS A 3 -6.26 -12.48 -1.93
N THR A 4 -5.66 -13.61 -1.63
CA THR A 4 -5.16 -14.57 -2.62
C THR A 4 -6.20 -15.64 -2.90
N PHE A 5 -6.41 -15.98 -4.17
CA PHE A 5 -7.38 -17.00 -4.58
C PHE A 5 -6.72 -18.31 -4.99
N GLY A 6 -5.48 -18.25 -5.38
CA GLY A 6 -4.73 -19.43 -5.74
C GLY A 6 -3.35 -19.09 -6.25
N GLN A 7 -2.50 -20.06 -6.15
CA GLN A 7 -1.14 -20.00 -6.68
C GLN A 7 -0.85 -21.33 -7.35
N ASN A 8 -0.40 -21.28 -8.59
CA ASN A 8 0.30 -22.39 -9.22
C ASN A 8 1.77 -21.98 -9.41
N THR A 9 2.57 -22.81 -10.07
CA THR A 9 4.00 -22.54 -10.26
C THR A 9 4.30 -21.31 -11.11
N GLU A 10 3.32 -20.77 -11.80
CA GLU A 10 3.52 -19.71 -12.80
C GLU A 10 2.66 -18.47 -12.59
N THR A 11 1.58 -18.55 -11.80
CA THR A 11 0.59 -17.48 -11.71
C THR A 11 0.10 -17.28 -10.28
N VAL A 12 -0.06 -16.03 -9.88
CA VAL A 12 -0.68 -15.61 -8.61
C VAL A 12 -1.93 -14.80 -8.93
N SER A 13 -3.07 -15.21 -8.39
CA SER A 13 -4.33 -14.46 -8.50
C SER A 13 -4.67 -13.82 -7.16
N ALA A 14 -4.91 -12.51 -7.17
CA ALA A 14 -5.21 -11.77 -5.95
C ALA A 14 -6.12 -10.57 -6.21
N VAL A 15 -6.83 -10.17 -5.16
CA VAL A 15 -7.53 -8.88 -5.09
C VAL A 15 -6.81 -8.01 -4.07
N ILE A 16 -6.48 -6.78 -4.45
CA ILE A 16 -6.04 -5.76 -3.50
C ILE A 16 -7.23 -4.84 -3.20
N SER A 17 -7.49 -4.57 -1.94
CA SER A 17 -8.60 -3.74 -1.50
C SER A 17 -8.13 -2.67 -0.53
N PHE A 18 -8.70 -1.49 -0.66
CA PHE A 18 -8.42 -0.33 0.18
C PHE A 18 -9.66 0.04 0.97
N PHE A 19 -9.49 0.29 2.25
CA PHE A 19 -10.57 0.62 3.17
C PHE A 19 -10.30 1.93 3.90
N THR A 20 -11.36 2.66 4.22
CA THR A 20 -11.27 3.76 5.16
C THR A 20 -10.96 3.22 6.57
N PRO A 21 -10.46 4.05 7.49
CA PRO A 21 -10.26 3.62 8.88
C PRO A 21 -11.53 3.09 9.56
N SER A 22 -12.70 3.54 9.12
CA SER A 22 -13.99 3.04 9.63
C SER A 22 -14.42 1.70 9.02
N GLY A 23 -13.63 1.13 8.10
CA GLY A 23 -13.89 -0.17 7.50
C GLY A 23 -14.71 -0.15 6.22
N ASN A 24 -14.98 1.01 5.65
CA ASN A 24 -15.70 1.11 4.38
C ASN A 24 -14.76 0.88 3.20
N LEU A 25 -15.19 0.04 2.26
CA LEU A 25 -14.41 -0.20 1.04
C LEU A 25 -14.32 1.08 0.20
N ILE A 26 -13.09 1.48 -0.11
CA ILE A 26 -12.83 2.59 -1.03
C ILE A 26 -12.84 2.08 -2.47
N ASN A 27 -12.01 1.08 -2.73
CA ASN A 27 -11.85 0.50 -4.06
C ASN A 27 -11.14 -0.85 -3.97
N SER A 28 -11.26 -1.65 -5.02
CA SER A 28 -10.53 -2.91 -5.14
C SER A 28 -10.10 -3.16 -6.58
N TYR A 29 -9.04 -3.95 -6.73
CA TYR A 29 -8.49 -4.34 -8.02
C TYR A 29 -8.14 -5.82 -7.99
N GLU A 30 -8.65 -6.55 -8.97
CA GLU A 30 -8.40 -7.98 -9.12
C GLU A 30 -7.53 -8.24 -10.36
N ARG A 31 -6.54 -9.10 -10.20
CA ARG A 31 -5.66 -9.48 -11.30
C ARG A 31 -4.96 -10.81 -11.02
N ALA A 32 -4.55 -11.48 -12.11
CA ALA A 32 -3.56 -12.53 -12.10
C ALA A 32 -2.22 -11.97 -12.58
N TRP A 33 -1.15 -12.31 -11.87
CA TRP A 33 0.22 -11.97 -12.23
C TRP A 33 0.99 -13.23 -12.58
N GLN A 34 1.87 -13.14 -13.56
CA GLN A 34 2.88 -14.18 -13.76
C GLN A 34 3.90 -14.09 -12.63
N GLY A 35 4.31 -15.26 -12.14
CA GLY A 35 5.24 -15.36 -11.02
C GLY A 35 4.62 -16.04 -9.80
N TRP A 36 5.38 -16.05 -8.71
CA TRP A 36 5.01 -16.75 -7.48
C TRP A 36 5.11 -15.85 -6.24
N GLU A 37 5.43 -14.61 -6.43
CA GLU A 37 5.58 -13.63 -5.36
C GLU A 37 4.89 -12.33 -5.76
N LEU A 38 4.23 -11.69 -4.80
CA LEU A 38 3.72 -10.33 -4.93
C LEU A 38 4.52 -9.40 -4.05
N ASN A 39 4.91 -8.27 -4.61
CA ASN A 39 5.67 -7.22 -3.95
C ASN A 39 4.85 -5.95 -3.90
N LEU A 40 4.72 -5.39 -2.70
CA LEU A 40 4.09 -4.10 -2.47
C LEU A 40 5.16 -3.08 -2.13
N GLU A 41 5.34 -2.11 -2.99
CA GLU A 41 6.21 -0.96 -2.75
C GLU A 41 5.39 0.15 -2.12
N CYS A 42 5.90 0.69 -1.02
CA CYS A 42 5.27 1.76 -0.26
C CYS A 42 6.22 2.94 -0.11
N ILE A 43 5.65 4.14 -0.06
CA ILE A 43 6.36 5.34 0.35
C ILE A 43 6.09 5.55 1.83
N VAL A 44 7.15 5.63 2.62
CA VAL A 44 7.08 5.71 4.08
C VAL A 44 7.69 7.01 4.55
N PHE A 45 6.88 7.81 5.25
CA PHE A 45 7.34 9.00 5.97
C PHE A 45 7.41 8.67 7.46
N THR A 46 8.58 8.85 8.06
CA THR A 46 8.77 8.56 9.48
C THR A 46 9.05 9.85 10.25
N PHE A 47 8.28 10.07 11.31
CA PHE A 47 8.38 11.20 12.23
C PHE A 47 8.54 10.68 13.65
N GLU A 48 8.88 11.55 14.59
CA GLU A 48 8.96 11.17 16.01
C GLU A 48 7.63 10.64 16.56
N SER A 49 6.52 11.19 16.08
CA SER A 49 5.17 10.83 16.51
C SER A 49 4.59 9.58 15.84
N GLY A 50 5.29 9.01 14.85
CA GLY A 50 4.82 7.84 14.13
C GLY A 50 5.18 7.87 12.65
N SER A 51 4.52 7.05 11.86
CA SER A 51 4.78 6.96 10.41
C SER A 51 3.50 7.04 9.59
N ILE A 52 3.67 7.55 8.37
CA ILE A 52 2.62 7.61 7.37
C ILE A 52 3.09 6.81 6.17
N VAL A 53 2.27 5.89 5.69
CA VAL A 53 2.59 4.97 4.60
C VAL A 53 1.58 5.11 3.48
N PHE A 54 2.09 5.30 2.26
CA PHE A 54 1.28 5.31 1.05
C PHE A 54 1.65 4.12 0.17
N PRO A 55 0.77 3.12 0.03
CA PRO A 55 0.96 2.08 -0.98
C PRO A 55 1.12 2.68 -2.36
N TYR A 56 2.21 2.33 -3.03
CA TYR A 56 2.60 2.95 -4.29
C TYR A 56 2.37 2.02 -5.49
N ARG A 57 2.93 0.82 -5.42
CA ARG A 57 2.95 -0.07 -6.57
C ARG A 57 2.90 -1.54 -6.16
N LEU A 58 2.11 -2.32 -6.89
CA LEU A 58 2.04 -3.77 -6.75
C LEU A 58 2.59 -4.44 -8.01
N PHE A 59 3.50 -5.38 -7.83
CA PHE A 59 4.15 -6.10 -8.93
C PHE A 59 4.54 -7.52 -8.48
N SER A 60 4.69 -8.43 -9.45
CA SER A 60 5.20 -9.76 -9.17
C SER A 60 6.71 -9.83 -9.36
N ASN A 61 7.33 -10.92 -8.92
CA ASN A 61 8.75 -11.17 -9.12
C ASN A 61 9.14 -11.32 -10.61
N GLU A 62 8.19 -11.61 -11.49
CA GLU A 62 8.40 -11.70 -12.93
C GLU A 62 8.02 -10.42 -13.68
N SER A 63 7.53 -9.42 -12.99
CA SER A 63 7.24 -8.12 -13.62
C SER A 63 8.53 -7.43 -14.02
N LYS A 64 8.54 -6.84 -15.22
CA LYS A 64 9.67 -6.03 -15.68
C LYS A 64 9.85 -4.81 -14.78
N TYR A 65 11.09 -4.37 -14.61
CA TYR A 65 11.40 -3.16 -13.85
C TYR A 65 10.56 -1.98 -14.32
N GLY A 66 9.97 -1.26 -13.38
CA GLY A 66 9.09 -0.12 -13.65
C GLY A 66 7.67 -0.50 -14.06
N THR A 67 7.38 -1.79 -14.24
CA THR A 67 6.01 -2.26 -14.50
C THR A 67 5.32 -2.61 -13.19
N GLY A 68 4.02 -2.85 -13.26
CA GLY A 68 3.19 -3.11 -12.09
C GLY A 68 2.03 -2.14 -12.06
N ILE A 69 1.20 -2.27 -11.04
CA ILE A 69 0.01 -1.44 -10.89
C ILE A 69 0.33 -0.33 -9.93
N LYS A 70 0.19 0.93 -10.37
CA LYS A 70 0.24 2.10 -9.51
C LYS A 70 -1.04 2.19 -8.69
N LEU A 71 -0.91 2.41 -7.40
CA LEU A 71 -2.01 2.27 -6.46
C LEU A 71 -2.62 3.59 -5.99
N PHE A 72 -1.97 4.70 -6.19
CA PHE A 72 -2.41 6.00 -5.64
C PHE A 72 -3.86 6.34 -5.98
N ASP A 73 -4.27 6.13 -7.24
CA ASP A 73 -5.61 6.50 -7.69
C ASP A 73 -6.71 5.64 -7.06
N TYR A 74 -6.38 4.45 -6.58
CA TYR A 74 -7.37 3.55 -5.96
C TYR A 74 -7.87 4.05 -4.62
N TYR A 75 -7.12 4.88 -3.91
CA TYR A 75 -7.54 5.44 -2.64
C TYR A 75 -7.53 6.97 -2.61
N ASN A 76 -7.42 7.60 -3.76
CA ASN A 76 -7.55 9.05 -3.91
C ASN A 76 -9.02 9.44 -3.84
N ARG A 77 -9.35 10.36 -2.93
CA ARG A 77 -10.67 11.00 -2.85
C ARG A 77 -10.46 12.50 -2.84
N ASP A 78 -10.69 13.14 -4.00
CA ASP A 78 -10.53 14.60 -4.16
C ASP A 78 -9.15 15.13 -3.73
N GLY A 79 -8.10 14.39 -4.05
CA GLY A 79 -6.73 14.74 -3.69
C GLY A 79 -6.30 14.36 -2.29
N TYR A 80 -7.16 13.68 -1.53
CA TYR A 80 -6.87 13.17 -0.20
C TYR A 80 -6.80 11.64 -0.20
N PRO A 81 -5.81 11.02 0.48
CA PRO A 81 -5.72 9.57 0.56
C PRO A 81 -6.77 9.03 1.55
N ALA A 82 -7.85 8.46 1.04
CA ALA A 82 -9.01 8.04 1.84
C ALA A 82 -8.68 6.93 2.87
N ILE A 83 -7.56 6.23 2.73
CA ILE A 83 -7.06 5.29 3.75
C ILE A 83 -6.66 5.99 5.06
N TYR A 84 -6.52 7.30 5.04
CA TYR A 84 -6.22 8.16 6.21
C TYR A 84 -7.40 9.05 6.59
N ASP A 85 -8.61 8.70 6.22
CA ASP A 85 -9.82 9.46 6.57
C ASP A 85 -10.27 9.16 8.01
N TYR A 86 -9.44 9.56 8.97
CA TYR A 86 -9.74 9.46 10.39
C TYR A 86 -10.59 10.65 10.85
N SER A 87 -11.70 10.36 11.51
CA SER A 87 -12.61 11.40 12.00
C SER A 87 -12.00 12.27 13.11
N PHE A 88 -11.02 11.72 13.84
CA PHE A 88 -10.34 12.44 14.94
C PHE A 88 -9.17 13.32 14.50
N PHE A 89 -8.79 13.27 13.21
CA PHE A 89 -7.74 14.15 12.71
C PHE A 89 -8.20 15.60 12.70
N SER A 90 -7.32 16.50 13.17
CA SER A 90 -7.53 17.94 13.07
C SER A 90 -7.42 18.38 11.61
N LYS A 91 -7.86 19.60 11.33
CA LYS A 91 -7.73 20.21 10.00
C LYS A 91 -6.25 20.27 9.58
N GLU A 92 -5.37 20.64 10.52
CA GLU A 92 -3.93 20.74 10.27
C GLU A 92 -3.32 19.38 9.96
N GLU A 93 -3.73 18.32 10.67
CA GLU A 93 -3.28 16.95 10.43
C GLU A 93 -3.73 16.47 9.05
N LYS A 94 -4.98 16.76 8.66
CA LYS A 94 -5.49 16.42 7.33
C LYS A 94 -4.75 17.17 6.22
N GLU A 95 -4.43 18.44 6.42
CA GLU A 95 -3.67 19.23 5.46
C GLU A 95 -2.24 18.70 5.31
N LEU A 96 -1.60 18.29 6.41
CA LEU A 96 -0.27 17.67 6.37
C LEU A 96 -0.30 16.37 5.54
N ILE A 97 -1.24 15.49 5.83
CA ILE A 97 -1.38 14.21 5.12
C ILE A 97 -1.66 14.44 3.65
N LYS A 98 -2.54 15.38 3.32
CA LYS A 98 -2.84 15.76 1.93
C LYS A 98 -1.58 16.26 1.21
N SER A 99 -0.77 17.07 1.88
CA SER A 99 0.48 17.60 1.30
C SER A 99 1.50 16.49 1.06
N LEU A 100 1.70 15.59 2.02
CA LEU A 100 2.61 14.45 1.88
C LEU A 100 2.17 13.52 0.76
N TYR A 101 0.88 13.26 0.67
CA TYR A 101 0.31 12.45 -0.42
C TYR A 101 0.53 13.12 -1.78
N GLY A 102 0.31 14.43 -1.89
CA GLY A 102 0.56 15.18 -3.11
C GLY A 102 2.02 15.10 -3.56
N TYR A 103 2.97 15.21 -2.65
CA TYR A 103 4.40 15.03 -2.95
C TYR A 103 4.70 13.60 -3.42
N ALA A 104 4.13 12.59 -2.76
CA ALA A 104 4.32 11.20 -3.12
C ALA A 104 3.81 10.90 -4.53
N VAL A 105 2.62 11.41 -4.88
CA VAL A 105 2.00 11.22 -6.19
C VAL A 105 2.77 11.97 -7.29
N PHE A 106 3.19 13.21 -6.99
CA PHE A 106 3.87 14.05 -7.98
C PHE A 106 5.24 13.52 -8.38
N SER A 107 6.02 13.07 -7.41
CA SER A 107 7.38 12.58 -7.71
C SER A 107 7.88 11.58 -6.67
N PRO A 108 7.49 10.29 -6.80
CA PRO A 108 7.96 9.27 -5.87
C PRO A 108 9.48 9.12 -5.84
N HIS A 109 10.15 9.43 -6.94
CA HIS A 109 11.60 9.29 -7.06
C HIS A 109 12.40 10.44 -6.45
N LEU A 110 11.80 11.63 -6.33
CA LEU A 110 12.44 12.80 -5.73
C LEU A 110 12.37 12.82 -4.20
N LEU A 111 11.60 11.92 -3.60
CA LEU A 111 11.45 11.82 -2.14
C LEU A 111 12.76 11.45 -1.44
N LYS A 112 13.76 10.97 -2.16
CA LYS A 112 15.11 10.74 -1.64
C LYS A 112 15.79 12.02 -1.10
N VAL A 113 15.30 13.19 -1.51
CA VAL A 113 15.77 14.48 -1.00
C VAL A 113 15.31 14.73 0.45
N PHE A 114 14.22 14.09 0.88
CA PHE A 114 13.72 14.21 2.24
C PHE A 114 14.29 13.08 3.10
N SER A 115 15.04 13.42 4.14
CA SER A 115 15.68 12.44 5.03
C SER A 115 14.67 11.56 5.80
N TYR A 116 13.43 12.00 5.92
CA TYR A 116 12.35 11.29 6.59
C TYR A 116 11.47 10.45 5.66
N ALA A 117 11.74 10.48 4.35
CA ALA A 117 10.98 9.72 3.35
C ALA A 117 11.82 8.57 2.79
N LYS A 118 11.25 7.38 2.76
CA LYS A 118 11.90 6.18 2.21
C LYS A 118 10.91 5.39 1.37
N THR A 119 11.43 4.69 0.38
CA THR A 119 10.68 3.65 -0.34
C THR A 119 11.01 2.31 0.29
N LYS A 120 9.97 1.56 0.68
CA LYS A 120 10.11 0.22 1.25
C LYS A 120 9.26 -0.76 0.46
N THR A 121 9.77 -1.97 0.30
CA THR A 121 9.05 -3.06 -0.36
C THR A 121 8.81 -4.18 0.62
N VAL A 122 7.58 -4.68 0.66
CA VAL A 122 7.21 -5.86 1.41
C VAL A 122 6.75 -6.95 0.45
N SER A 123 7.22 -8.17 0.67
CA SER A 123 6.98 -9.29 -0.23
C SER A 123 6.03 -10.30 0.41
N LEU A 124 5.16 -10.86 -0.43
CA LEU A 124 4.22 -11.89 -0.06
C LEU A 124 4.46 -13.11 -0.95
N HIS A 125 4.78 -14.24 -0.33
CA HIS A 125 5.02 -15.51 -1.02
C HIS A 125 4.48 -16.67 -0.18
N ASN A 126 4.42 -17.85 -0.76
CA ASN A 126 3.84 -19.04 -0.12
C ASN A 126 2.38 -18.83 0.31
N PHE A 127 1.59 -18.28 -0.59
CA PHE A 127 0.17 -17.99 -0.31
C PHE A 127 -0.62 -19.26 -0.08
N LYS A 128 -1.60 -19.16 0.81
CA LYS A 128 -2.69 -20.14 0.89
C LYS A 128 -3.90 -19.60 0.14
N PRO A 129 -4.66 -20.45 -0.58
CA PRO A 129 -5.91 -20.02 -1.19
C PRO A 129 -6.86 -19.40 -0.17
N ASP A 130 -7.65 -18.44 -0.62
CA ASP A 130 -8.68 -17.76 0.19
C ASP A 130 -8.17 -17.13 1.49
N THR A 131 -6.90 -16.72 1.49
CA THR A 131 -6.28 -16.10 2.65
C THR A 131 -6.20 -14.59 2.45
N GLU A 132 -6.55 -13.84 3.50
CA GLU A 132 -6.44 -12.38 3.53
C GLU A 132 -5.16 -11.97 4.26
N TYR A 133 -4.47 -10.99 3.69
CA TYR A 133 -3.27 -10.41 4.25
C TYR A 133 -3.47 -8.91 4.43
N LEU A 134 -3.18 -8.42 5.62
CA LEU A 134 -3.30 -7.00 5.96
C LEU A 134 -1.90 -6.38 5.99
N LEU A 135 -1.78 -5.17 5.47
CA LEU A 135 -0.56 -4.40 5.62
C LEU A 135 -0.54 -3.79 7.02
N TYR A 136 0.43 -4.20 7.81
CA TYR A 136 0.69 -3.61 9.12
C TYR A 136 1.74 -2.50 8.98
N VAL A 137 1.50 -1.40 9.68
CA VAL A 137 2.40 -0.24 9.71
C VAL A 137 2.79 0.03 11.15
N GLY A 138 4.07 -0.08 11.45
CA GLY A 138 4.62 0.26 12.77
C GLY A 138 4.89 1.76 12.91
N SER A 139 4.93 2.23 14.15
CA SER A 139 5.22 3.64 14.48
C SER A 139 6.63 4.07 14.04
N ASP A 140 7.55 3.13 13.92
CA ASP A 140 8.92 3.32 13.44
C ASP A 140 9.08 3.27 11.91
N GLY A 141 7.97 3.12 11.18
CA GLY A 141 7.97 2.98 9.73
C GLY A 141 8.16 1.55 9.23
N GLU A 142 8.18 0.56 10.13
CA GLU A 142 8.17 -0.85 9.73
C GLU A 142 6.88 -1.18 9.02
N ILE A 143 6.98 -1.91 7.90
CA ILE A 143 5.81 -2.45 7.19
C ILE A 143 5.96 -3.95 7.04
N LYS A 144 4.87 -4.67 7.20
CA LYS A 144 4.82 -6.12 7.00
C LYS A 144 3.40 -6.57 6.68
N PHE A 145 3.28 -7.73 6.06
CA PHE A 145 1.99 -8.39 5.94
C PHE A 145 1.71 -9.25 7.15
N ILE A 146 0.51 -9.14 7.66
CA ILE A 146 -0.01 -10.03 8.69
C ILE A 146 -1.22 -10.77 8.13
N LYS A 147 -1.38 -12.04 8.51
CA LYS A 147 -2.53 -12.83 8.12
C LYS A 147 -3.76 -12.29 8.84
N GLY A 148 -4.78 -11.90 8.07
CA GLY A 148 -6.05 -11.48 8.63
C GLY A 148 -6.77 -12.66 9.28
N SER A 149 -7.33 -12.43 10.45
CA SER A 149 -8.29 -13.34 11.07
C SER A 149 -9.68 -12.80 10.79
N LEU A 150 -10.41 -13.51 9.99
CA LEU A 150 -11.86 -13.29 9.85
C LEU A 150 -12.59 -14.27 10.73
#